data_ac026d1de8b3b59631b95481647ab6a3
#
_entry.id   ac026d1de8b3b59631b95481647ab6a3
#
_cell.length_a   1.000
_cell.length_b   1.000
_cell.length_c   1.000
_cell.angle_alpha   90.00
_cell.angle_beta   90.00
_cell.angle_gamma   90.00
#
_symmetry.space_group_name_H-M   'P 1'
#
loop_
_entity.id
_entity.type
_entity.pdbx_description
1 polymer ?
#
loop_
_entity_poly.entity_id
_entity_poly.type
_entity_poly.pdbx_seq_one_letter_code
_entity_poly.pdbx_strand_id
1 'polypeptide(L)'
;MARAEDGFLGRLDPDMCVVTAAAGGERAGCLVGFASQCSIRPPRFTVWLSKANHTCRVARAAHCLAVHLLTRDQHALAERFGGETGDDTDKFAGLDKTPGPGGAVVLADAAAWFVGTILHRVDGGDHVGFVLDPLEWGGGRAGPLLRLSDAMDIEAGHPVDRPGGSN
;
A
#
# COMPACT_ATOMS: atom_id res chain seq x y z
N MET A 1 19.66 -3.09 24.37
CA MET A 1 20.56 -3.22 23.21
C MET A 1 19.67 -3.34 21.97
N ALA A 2 19.80 -2.40 21.03
CA ALA A 2 19.04 -2.48 19.78
C ALA A 2 19.42 -3.78 19.05
N ARG A 3 18.45 -4.47 18.49
CA ARG A 3 18.71 -5.65 17.68
C ARG A 3 19.53 -5.25 16.46
N ALA A 4 20.39 -6.12 15.95
CA ALA A 4 21.22 -5.83 14.78
C ALA A 4 20.36 -5.46 13.55
N GLU A 5 19.18 -6.05 13.43
CA GLU A 5 18.18 -5.75 12.40
C GLU A 5 17.65 -4.30 12.47
N ASP A 6 17.53 -3.74 13.68
CA ASP A 6 17.06 -2.35 13.85
C ASP A 6 18.05 -1.35 13.25
N GLY A 7 19.33 -1.68 13.27
CA GLY A 7 20.39 -0.86 12.67
C GLY A 7 20.29 -0.79 11.14
N PHE A 8 19.87 -1.85 10.47
CA PHE A 8 19.66 -1.86 9.02
C PHE A 8 18.26 -1.33 8.65
N LEU A 9 17.22 -1.94 9.20
CA LEU A 9 15.82 -1.60 8.87
C LEU A 9 15.47 -0.17 9.27
N GLY A 10 15.97 0.30 10.41
CA GLY A 10 15.75 1.67 10.88
C GLY A 10 16.44 2.77 10.03
N ARG A 11 17.30 2.39 9.08
CA ARG A 11 17.92 3.35 8.14
C ARG A 11 17.18 3.45 6.83
N LEU A 12 16.19 2.59 6.60
CA LEU A 12 15.38 2.63 5.39
C LEU A 12 14.35 3.77 5.48
N ASP A 13 14.23 4.51 4.42
CA ASP A 13 13.23 5.57 4.27
C ASP A 13 12.55 5.42 2.90
N PRO A 14 11.73 4.35 2.72
CA PRO A 14 11.10 4.08 1.44
C PRO A 14 10.02 5.10 1.11
N ASP A 15 9.76 5.27 -0.18
CA ASP A 15 8.57 5.96 -0.65
C ASP A 15 7.32 5.20 -0.19
N MET A 16 6.35 5.93 0.35
CA MET A 16 5.07 5.35 0.77
C MET A 16 4.10 5.32 -0.41
N CYS A 17 3.33 4.25 -0.49
CA CYS A 17 2.28 4.15 -1.50
C CYS A 17 0.94 3.73 -0.88
N VAL A 18 -0.13 4.11 -1.56
CA VAL A 18 -1.48 3.58 -1.28
C VAL A 18 -1.75 2.46 -2.27
N VAL A 19 -2.08 1.29 -1.75
CA VAL A 19 -2.50 0.14 -2.54
C VAL A 19 -4.00 -0.04 -2.39
N THR A 20 -4.70 -0.17 -3.51
CA THR A 20 -6.15 -0.42 -3.54
C THR A 20 -6.43 -1.75 -4.21
N ALA A 21 -7.47 -2.41 -3.74
CA ALA A 21 -7.96 -3.68 -4.24
C ALA A 21 -9.49 -3.70 -4.31
N ALA A 22 -10.04 -4.46 -5.25
CA ALA A 22 -11.47 -4.72 -5.32
C ALA A 22 -11.73 -6.17 -5.71
N ALA A 23 -12.65 -6.82 -5.04
CA ALA A 23 -13.09 -8.17 -5.32
C ALA A 23 -14.48 -8.42 -4.72
N GLY A 24 -15.34 -9.12 -5.46
CA GLY A 24 -16.67 -9.52 -4.94
C GLY A 24 -17.58 -8.36 -4.55
N GLY A 25 -17.46 -7.20 -5.22
CA GLY A 25 -18.20 -5.98 -4.89
C GLY A 25 -17.65 -5.20 -3.71
N GLU A 26 -16.58 -5.67 -3.09
CA GLU A 26 -15.88 -5.02 -1.98
C GLU A 26 -14.62 -4.32 -2.47
N ARG A 27 -14.35 -3.13 -1.96
CA ARG A 27 -13.11 -2.38 -2.23
C ARG A 27 -12.40 -2.07 -0.93
N ALA A 28 -11.08 -2.07 -0.98
CA ALA A 28 -10.22 -1.79 0.16
C ALA A 28 -8.96 -1.05 -0.28
N GLY A 29 -8.31 -0.41 0.65
CA GLY A 29 -7.04 0.27 0.42
C GLY A 29 -6.27 0.47 1.70
N CYS A 30 -4.95 0.51 1.61
CA CYS A 30 -4.07 0.76 2.73
C CYS A 30 -2.79 1.48 2.32
N LEU A 31 -2.16 2.10 3.30
CA LEU A 31 -0.83 2.70 3.16
C LEU A 31 0.24 1.63 3.30
N VAL A 32 1.20 1.60 2.37
CA VAL A 32 2.23 0.56 2.27
C VAL A 32 3.61 1.21 2.22
N GLY A 33 4.50 0.74 3.10
CA GLY A 33 5.92 1.12 3.11
C GLY A 33 6.85 0.04 2.58
N PHE A 34 6.35 -1.18 2.33
CA PHE A 34 7.14 -2.30 1.82
C PHE A 34 6.77 -2.55 0.36
N ALA A 35 7.53 -1.95 -0.54
CA ALA A 35 7.30 -2.07 -1.97
C ALA A 35 8.58 -1.81 -2.75
N SER A 36 8.75 -2.49 -3.87
CA SER A 36 9.88 -2.24 -4.75
C SER A 36 9.67 -2.80 -6.15
N GLN A 37 10.38 -2.23 -7.10
CA GLN A 37 10.60 -2.88 -8.39
C GLN A 37 11.36 -4.20 -8.18
N CYS A 38 10.91 -5.27 -8.83
CA CYS A 38 11.53 -6.59 -8.69
C CYS A 38 11.99 -7.20 -10.03
N SER A 39 11.68 -6.57 -11.15
CA SER A 39 12.16 -6.95 -12.50
C SER A 39 12.18 -5.73 -13.41
N ILE A 40 13.14 -5.70 -14.36
CA ILE A 40 13.29 -4.62 -15.34
C ILE A 40 12.67 -5.01 -16.68
N ARG A 41 12.91 -6.22 -17.13
CA ARG A 41 12.43 -6.75 -18.42
C ARG A 41 11.97 -8.20 -18.27
N PRO A 42 10.65 -8.41 -18.19
CA PRO A 42 9.58 -7.40 -18.18
C PRO A 42 9.56 -6.60 -16.86
N PRO A 43 9.00 -5.36 -16.83
CA PRO A 43 8.87 -4.60 -15.61
C PRO A 43 7.90 -5.31 -14.65
N ARG A 44 8.31 -5.46 -13.39
CA ARG A 44 7.50 -6.04 -12.31
C ARG A 44 7.70 -5.23 -11.05
N PHE A 45 6.65 -5.14 -10.26
CA PHE A 45 6.65 -4.43 -8.99
C PHE A 45 6.02 -5.30 -7.91
N THR A 46 6.59 -5.30 -6.72
CA THR A 46 6.07 -6.06 -5.57
C THR A 46 5.61 -5.11 -4.48
N VAL A 47 4.43 -5.34 -3.96
CA VAL A 47 3.92 -4.71 -2.74
C VAL A 47 3.68 -5.76 -1.68
N TRP A 48 3.92 -5.42 -0.42
CA TRP A 48 3.72 -6.29 0.72
C TRP A 48 2.61 -5.75 1.60
N LEU A 49 1.54 -6.54 1.77
CA LEU A 49 0.37 -6.17 2.56
C LEU A 49 0.37 -6.96 3.87
N SER A 50 0.12 -6.28 4.98
CA SER A 50 -0.02 -6.92 6.29
C SER A 50 -1.20 -7.88 6.30
N LYS A 51 -0.99 -9.10 6.81
CA LYS A 51 -2.04 -10.10 6.99
C LYS A 51 -3.16 -9.64 7.92
N ALA A 52 -2.85 -8.70 8.84
CA ALA A 52 -3.83 -8.10 9.74
C ALA A 52 -4.70 -7.02 9.07
N ASN A 53 -4.34 -6.59 7.86
CA ASN A 53 -5.05 -5.53 7.16
C ASN A 53 -6.18 -6.09 6.30
N HIS A 54 -7.35 -5.44 6.36
CA HIS A 54 -8.52 -5.77 5.54
C HIS A 54 -8.18 -5.79 4.04
N THR A 55 -7.36 -4.87 3.57
CA THR A 55 -6.92 -4.82 2.17
C THR A 55 -6.25 -6.11 1.71
N CYS A 56 -5.48 -6.76 2.58
CA CYS A 56 -4.86 -8.04 2.25
C CYS A 56 -5.90 -9.13 1.96
N ARG A 57 -6.98 -9.17 2.73
CA ARG A 57 -8.09 -10.13 2.50
C ARG A 57 -8.74 -9.91 1.14
N VAL A 58 -9.04 -8.67 0.79
CA VAL A 58 -9.64 -8.33 -0.51
C VAL A 58 -8.65 -8.60 -1.64
N ALA A 59 -7.38 -8.23 -1.48
CA ALA A 59 -6.33 -8.43 -2.48
C ALA A 59 -6.11 -9.91 -2.81
N ARG A 60 -6.27 -10.82 -1.85
CA ARG A 60 -6.13 -12.26 -2.10
C ARG A 60 -7.14 -12.79 -3.11
N ALA A 61 -8.32 -12.19 -3.21
CA ALA A 61 -9.37 -12.55 -4.14
C ALA A 61 -9.41 -11.66 -5.41
N ALA A 62 -8.58 -10.63 -5.48
CA ALA A 62 -8.56 -9.69 -6.59
C ALA A 62 -7.70 -10.20 -7.75
N HIS A 63 -7.97 -9.73 -8.97
CA HIS A 63 -7.13 -9.97 -10.14
C HIS A 63 -6.05 -8.91 -10.33
N CYS A 64 -6.36 -7.68 -9.95
CA CYS A 64 -5.46 -6.53 -10.09
C CYS A 64 -5.36 -5.76 -8.78
N LEU A 65 -4.25 -5.07 -8.61
CA LEU A 65 -4.07 -4.03 -7.59
C LEU A 65 -3.70 -2.73 -8.27
N ALA A 66 -4.13 -1.61 -7.71
CA ALA A 66 -3.65 -0.29 -8.08
C ALA A 66 -2.66 0.19 -7.01
N VAL A 67 -1.54 0.75 -7.45
CA VAL A 67 -0.46 1.25 -6.60
C VAL A 67 -0.25 2.72 -6.90
N HIS A 68 -0.26 3.55 -5.86
CA HIS A 68 -0.22 5.01 -5.99
C HIS A 68 0.93 5.58 -5.17
N LEU A 69 1.83 6.31 -5.80
CA LEU A 69 2.81 7.15 -5.11
C LEU A 69 2.15 8.48 -4.75
N LEU A 70 2.29 8.90 -3.51
CA LEU A 70 1.74 10.16 -3.01
C LEU A 70 2.83 11.24 -3.00
N THR A 71 2.41 12.50 -3.12
CA THR A 71 3.27 13.63 -2.80
C THR A 71 3.27 13.90 -1.30
N ARG A 72 4.30 14.56 -0.81
CA ARG A 72 4.45 14.91 0.62
C ARG A 72 3.27 15.73 1.15
N ASP A 73 2.67 16.59 0.34
CA ASP A 73 1.50 17.39 0.71
C ASP A 73 0.18 16.59 0.74
N GLN A 74 0.20 15.33 0.34
CA GLN A 74 -0.93 14.39 0.47
C GLN A 74 -0.91 13.60 1.79
N HIS A 75 -0.31 14.14 2.84
CA HIS A 75 -0.25 13.49 4.17
C HIS A 75 -1.64 13.11 4.70
N ALA A 76 -2.64 13.98 4.52
CA ALA A 76 -4.01 13.68 4.97
C ALA A 76 -4.60 12.44 4.26
N LEU A 77 -4.29 12.25 2.97
CA LEU A 77 -4.69 11.05 2.23
C LEU A 77 -3.96 9.80 2.74
N ALA A 78 -2.66 9.92 3.03
CA ALA A 78 -1.86 8.85 3.61
C ALA A 78 -2.40 8.45 4.99
N GLU A 79 -2.75 9.40 5.84
CA GLU A 79 -3.34 9.17 7.16
C GLU A 79 -4.67 8.43 7.06
N ARG A 80 -5.52 8.81 6.11
CA ARG A 80 -6.80 8.13 5.86
C ARG A 80 -6.61 6.65 5.52
N PHE A 81 -5.67 6.31 4.65
CA PHE A 81 -5.42 4.93 4.25
C PHE A 81 -4.57 4.14 5.25
N GLY A 82 -3.74 4.81 6.03
CA GLY A 82 -2.86 4.19 7.02
C GLY A 82 -3.43 4.11 8.43
N GLY A 83 -4.22 5.10 8.84
CA GLY A 83 -4.71 5.27 10.20
C GLY A 83 -6.13 4.77 10.44
N GLU A 84 -6.95 4.62 9.40
CA GLU A 84 -8.32 4.14 9.51
C GLU A 84 -8.40 2.65 9.15
N THR A 85 -9.28 1.91 9.84
CA THR A 85 -9.57 0.53 9.45
C THR A 85 -10.64 0.48 8.39
N GLY A 86 -10.42 -0.32 7.32
CA GLY A 86 -11.39 -0.56 6.27
C GLY A 86 -12.61 -1.38 6.72
N ASP A 87 -12.55 -1.99 7.90
CA ASP A 87 -13.68 -2.70 8.50
C ASP A 87 -14.74 -1.73 9.07
N ASP A 88 -14.33 -0.53 9.49
CA ASP A 88 -15.20 0.43 10.18
C ASP A 88 -15.52 1.68 9.33
N THR A 89 -14.70 1.98 8.31
CA THR A 89 -14.77 3.24 7.58
C THR A 89 -14.63 3.02 6.08
N ASP A 90 -15.49 3.68 5.28
CA ASP A 90 -15.28 3.78 3.83
C ASP A 90 -14.19 4.81 3.53
N LYS A 91 -12.97 4.34 3.31
CA LYS A 91 -11.79 5.17 3.01
C LYS A 91 -11.90 5.91 1.67
N PHE A 92 -12.79 5.50 0.79
CA PHE A 92 -12.97 6.09 -0.54
C PHE A 92 -14.02 7.19 -0.59
N ALA A 93 -14.77 7.40 0.49
CA ALA A 93 -15.84 8.39 0.53
C ALA A 93 -15.29 9.80 0.25
N GLY A 94 -15.91 10.50 -0.70
CA GLY A 94 -15.54 11.86 -1.08
C GLY A 94 -14.24 12.00 -1.88
N LEU A 95 -13.58 10.89 -2.22
CA LEU A 95 -12.36 10.92 -3.03
C LEU A 95 -12.69 10.86 -4.52
N ASP A 96 -11.90 11.61 -5.31
CA ASP A 96 -11.88 11.48 -6.76
C ASP A 96 -11.22 10.15 -7.14
N LYS A 97 -11.99 9.27 -7.76
CA LYS A 97 -11.59 7.92 -8.11
C LYS A 97 -12.22 7.46 -9.40
N THR A 98 -11.48 6.63 -10.13
CA THR A 98 -11.93 6.01 -11.38
C THR A 98 -11.71 4.51 -11.34
N PRO A 99 -12.53 3.71 -12.07
CA PRO A 99 -12.27 2.28 -12.19
C PRO A 99 -11.08 2.05 -13.14
N GLY A 100 -10.23 1.11 -12.77
CA GLY A 100 -9.14 0.60 -13.60
C GLY A 100 -9.36 -0.84 -14.05
N PRO A 101 -8.38 -1.43 -14.75
CA PRO A 101 -8.42 -2.84 -15.13
C PRO A 101 -8.74 -3.75 -13.95
N GLY A 102 -9.52 -4.80 -14.20
CA GLY A 102 -9.90 -5.77 -13.17
C GLY A 102 -10.78 -5.20 -12.04
N GLY A 103 -11.40 -4.03 -12.23
CA GLY A 103 -12.20 -3.37 -11.22
C GLY A 103 -11.39 -2.64 -10.15
N ALA A 104 -10.08 -2.51 -10.32
CA ALA A 104 -9.23 -1.77 -9.39
C ALA A 104 -9.67 -0.31 -9.25
N VAL A 105 -9.51 0.25 -8.07
CA VAL A 105 -9.87 1.65 -7.77
C VAL A 105 -8.63 2.53 -7.93
N VAL A 106 -8.68 3.46 -8.88
CA VAL A 106 -7.59 4.41 -9.15
C VAL A 106 -7.89 5.74 -8.49
N LEU A 107 -6.96 6.22 -7.68
CA LEU A 107 -6.94 7.57 -7.13
C LEU A 107 -6.17 8.46 -8.11
N ALA A 108 -6.90 9.19 -8.95
CA ALA A 108 -6.31 9.86 -10.11
C ALA A 108 -5.36 11.01 -9.74
N ASP A 109 -5.50 11.60 -8.57
CA ASP A 109 -4.68 12.74 -8.09
C ASP A 109 -3.37 12.30 -7.39
N ALA A 110 -2.87 11.12 -7.68
CA ALA A 110 -1.58 10.66 -7.20
C ALA A 110 -0.41 11.27 -8.01
N ALA A 111 0.78 11.28 -7.42
CA ALA A 111 2.00 11.66 -8.15
C ALA A 111 2.23 10.75 -9.35
N ALA A 112 2.09 9.46 -9.14
CA ALA A 112 2.11 8.42 -10.16
C ALA A 112 1.31 7.23 -9.67
N TRP A 113 0.68 6.50 -10.59
CA TRP A 113 0.01 5.25 -10.26
C TRP A 113 0.15 4.24 -11.39
N PHE A 114 0.00 3.00 -11.07
CA PHE A 114 -0.23 1.94 -12.04
C PHE A 114 -1.26 0.94 -11.53
N VAL A 115 -1.91 0.26 -12.45
CA VAL A 115 -2.71 -0.93 -12.18
C VAL A 115 -1.98 -2.14 -12.74
N GLY A 116 -1.82 -3.17 -11.95
CA GLY A 116 -1.13 -4.39 -12.37
C GLY A 116 -1.90 -5.65 -12.04
N THR A 117 -1.75 -6.65 -12.92
CA THR A 117 -2.26 -8.01 -12.69
C THR A 117 -1.41 -8.69 -11.62
N ILE A 118 -2.06 -9.37 -10.68
CA ILE A 118 -1.38 -10.17 -9.67
C ILE A 118 -0.88 -11.48 -10.33
N LEU A 119 0.44 -11.63 -10.42
CA LEU A 119 1.07 -12.83 -10.95
C LEU A 119 1.34 -13.87 -9.88
N HIS A 120 1.83 -13.43 -8.72
CA HIS A 120 2.25 -14.30 -7.63
C HIS A 120 1.86 -13.69 -6.29
N ARG A 121 1.60 -14.55 -5.34
CA ARG A 121 1.40 -14.23 -3.93
C ARG A 121 2.44 -14.99 -3.13
N VAL A 122 3.21 -14.29 -2.30
CA VAL A 122 4.34 -14.84 -1.56
C VAL A 122 4.15 -14.60 -0.08
N ASP A 123 4.24 -15.64 0.72
CA ASP A 123 4.23 -15.51 2.19
C ASP A 123 5.59 -14.97 2.65
N GLY A 124 5.60 -13.78 3.23
CA GLY A 124 6.79 -13.12 3.74
C GLY A 124 6.92 -13.15 5.28
N GLY A 125 5.97 -13.76 5.96
CA GLY A 125 5.88 -13.72 7.43
C GLY A 125 4.52 -13.14 7.85
N ASP A 126 4.49 -11.97 8.48
CA ASP A 126 3.26 -11.23 8.80
C ASP A 126 2.71 -10.40 7.61
N HIS A 127 3.41 -10.42 6.48
CA HIS A 127 3.00 -9.78 5.23
C HIS A 127 2.92 -10.79 4.09
N VAL A 128 2.03 -10.51 3.13
CA VAL A 128 1.93 -11.22 1.85
C VAL A 128 2.44 -10.30 0.76
N GLY A 129 3.39 -10.80 -0.04
CA GLY A 129 3.90 -10.12 -1.22
C GLY A 129 3.02 -10.41 -2.44
N PHE A 130 2.69 -9.37 -3.19
CA PHE A 130 1.95 -9.45 -4.45
C PHE A 130 2.87 -8.96 -5.57
N VAL A 131 3.28 -9.88 -6.44
CA VAL A 131 4.09 -9.54 -7.62
C VAL A 131 3.13 -9.12 -8.73
N LEU A 132 3.32 -7.90 -9.24
CA LEU A 132 2.40 -7.25 -10.16
C LEU A 132 3.03 -7.09 -11.54
N ASP A 133 2.22 -7.38 -12.57
CA ASP A 133 2.49 -7.07 -13.96
C ASP A 133 1.75 -5.77 -14.34
N PRO A 134 2.46 -4.63 -14.48
CA PRO A 134 1.81 -3.37 -14.81
C PRO A 134 1.08 -3.41 -16.16
N LEU A 135 -0.16 -2.94 -16.18
CA LEU A 135 -1.04 -2.87 -17.35
C LEU A 135 -1.31 -1.44 -17.81
N GLU A 136 -1.55 -0.54 -16.85
CA GLU A 136 -1.96 0.84 -17.10
C GLU A 136 -1.29 1.76 -16.10
N TRP A 137 -0.90 2.94 -16.56
CA TRP A 137 -0.12 3.92 -15.80
C TRP A 137 -0.75 5.29 -15.91
N GLY A 138 -0.55 6.11 -14.90
CA GLY A 138 -1.01 7.49 -14.91
C GLY A 138 -0.47 8.28 -13.73
N GLY A 139 -1.16 9.38 -13.43
CA GLY A 139 -0.78 10.33 -12.41
C GLY A 139 -0.22 11.60 -13.01
N GLY A 140 0.41 12.43 -12.19
CA GLY A 140 0.99 13.69 -12.67
C GLY A 140 1.01 14.80 -11.63
N ARG A 141 0.55 14.52 -10.40
CA ARG A 141 0.66 15.51 -9.32
C ARG A 141 2.14 15.82 -9.06
N ALA A 142 2.51 17.10 -9.18
CA ALA A 142 3.86 17.57 -8.95
C ALA A 142 4.16 17.67 -7.46
N GLY A 143 5.43 17.49 -7.11
CA GLY A 143 5.96 17.65 -5.77
C GLY A 143 6.86 16.48 -5.33
N PRO A 144 7.59 16.63 -4.22
CA PRO A 144 8.38 15.54 -3.66
C PRO A 144 7.48 14.42 -3.17
N LEU A 145 7.96 13.18 -3.30
CA LEU A 145 7.20 12.00 -2.85
C LEU A 145 7.14 11.92 -1.33
N LEU A 146 6.03 11.39 -0.83
CA LEU A 146 5.85 11.06 0.57
C LEU A 146 6.70 9.83 0.92
N ARG A 147 7.55 9.97 1.95
CA ARG A 147 8.40 8.89 2.45
C ARG A 147 7.95 8.41 3.83
N LEU A 148 8.48 7.30 4.26
CA LEU A 148 8.23 6.77 5.60
C LEU A 148 8.50 7.82 6.68
N SER A 149 9.59 8.58 6.58
CA SER A 149 9.94 9.65 7.52
C SER A 149 8.87 10.75 7.61
N ASP A 150 8.11 10.98 6.54
CA ASP A 150 6.99 11.94 6.52
C ASP A 150 5.71 11.37 7.14
N ALA A 151 5.63 10.05 7.34
CA ALA A 151 4.44 9.33 7.78
C ALA A 151 4.58 8.70 9.16
N MET A 152 5.63 8.99 9.90
CA MET A 152 5.94 8.40 11.21
C MET A 152 4.91 8.74 12.30
N ASP A 153 4.17 9.81 12.13
CA ASP A 153 3.10 10.27 13.02
C ASP A 153 1.76 9.54 12.79
N ILE A 154 1.64 8.75 11.70
CA ILE A 154 0.42 8.00 11.39
C ILE A 154 0.39 6.74 12.23
N GLU A 155 -0.65 6.59 13.06
CA GLU A 155 -0.90 5.37 13.84
C GLU A 155 -1.64 4.35 12.98
N ALA A 156 -1.18 3.08 13.02
CA ALA A 156 -1.83 2.00 12.29
C ALA A 156 -3.26 1.77 12.77
N GLY A 157 -4.22 1.67 11.84
CA GLY A 157 -5.64 1.40 12.13
C GLY A 157 -5.94 -0.06 12.49
N HIS A 158 -4.95 -0.95 12.51
CA HIS A 158 -5.08 -2.34 12.93
C HIS A 158 -4.10 -2.66 14.06
N PRO A 159 -4.40 -3.66 14.91
CA PRO A 159 -3.49 -4.05 15.97
C PRO A 159 -2.13 -4.46 15.38
N VAL A 160 -1.07 -3.86 15.89
CA VAL A 160 0.29 -4.37 15.69
C VAL A 160 0.56 -5.25 16.90
N ASP A 161 0.85 -6.52 16.70
CA ASP A 161 1.33 -7.37 17.78
C ASP A 161 2.63 -6.77 18.31
N ARG A 162 2.51 -6.00 19.38
CA ARG A 162 3.69 -5.61 20.17
C ARG A 162 4.17 -6.89 20.83
N PRO A 163 5.42 -7.32 20.65
CA PRO A 163 5.96 -8.41 21.44
C PRO A 163 5.75 -8.06 22.91
N GLY A 164 4.99 -8.90 23.60
CA GLY A 164 4.53 -8.65 24.95
C GLY A 164 5.70 -8.29 25.86
N GLY A 165 5.58 -7.13 26.47
CA GLY A 165 6.36 -6.81 27.64
C GLY A 165 5.95 -7.78 28.73
N SER A 166 6.73 -8.81 28.95
CA SER A 166 6.64 -9.60 30.16
C SER A 166 7.16 -8.76 31.32
N ASN A 167 6.30 -8.56 32.32
CA ASN A 167 6.71 -8.12 33.64
C ASN A 167 7.80 -9.02 34.21
#